data_c8807457b611256c73390f4d7d5be0a4
#
_entry.id   c8807457b611256c73390f4d7d5be0a4
#
_cell.length_a   1.000
_cell.length_b   1.000
_cell.length_c   1.000
_cell.angle_alpha   90.00
_cell.angle_beta   90.00
_cell.angle_gamma   90.00
#
_symmetry.space_group_name_H-M   'P 1'
#
loop_
_entity.id
_entity.type
_entity.pdbx_description
1 polymer ?
#
loop_
_entity_poly.entity_id
_entity_poly.type
_entity_poly.pdbx_seq_one_letter_code
_entity_poly.pdbx_strand_id
1 'polypeptide(L)'
;MAAPIYAPDDPSQLIGVLTLAQPNRSIDPFIEASQRNILQRGAWLIGISALIGILMTWWLMRGIGRLNRYAQAVSAGIPVPPPKPRGDEIGDLGQALESMRRKLEGKAYVEQYVQSLTHEMKSPLAAIRGASELLTEPLPEADRQHFVATIRAQEHRLTETIDKLLALAEVEQHGWLQKRERIGIDGLLQAAADAVALRAAAAGVSVEVDAGAGTSGDHHVLGDGFLLRQALINLLENAIAFSPQNSHVRLHARQHDGHWELGVEDRGSGVPDYALERVFERFYSLARPQTGQRSSGLGLPFVREVARLHGGDVMLRNRDGGGARAVLRLPIG
;
A
#
# COMPACT_ATOMS: atom_id res chain seq x y z
N MET A 1 37.57 -83.21 12.00
CA MET A 1 37.34 -84.43 11.25
C MET A 1 38.31 -85.44 11.84
N ALA A 2 37.78 -86.64 12.11
CA ALA A 2 38.59 -87.79 12.56
C ALA A 2 38.58 -88.84 11.47
N ALA A 3 39.76 -89.33 11.00
CA ALA A 3 39.91 -90.36 10.01
C ALA A 3 40.64 -91.55 10.67
N PRO A 4 40.10 -92.79 10.60
CA PRO A 4 40.75 -93.98 11.11
C PRO A 4 41.94 -94.37 10.23
N ILE A 5 43.07 -94.78 10.88
CA ILE A 5 44.28 -95.29 10.23
C ILE A 5 44.34 -96.76 10.55
N TYR A 6 44.30 -97.61 9.49
CA TYR A 6 44.38 -99.04 9.58
C TYR A 6 45.80 -99.56 9.30
N ALA A 7 46.12 -100.73 9.83
CA ALA A 7 47.41 -101.37 9.59
C ALA A 7 47.63 -101.71 8.11
N PRO A 8 48.81 -101.58 7.50
CA PRO A 8 49.04 -101.87 6.06
C PRO A 8 48.91 -103.35 5.75
N ASP A 9 49.07 -104.22 6.76
CA ASP A 9 49.06 -105.69 6.59
C ASP A 9 47.71 -106.34 7.00
N ASP A 10 46.83 -105.52 7.71
CA ASP A 10 45.49 -106.05 8.12
C ASP A 10 44.50 -104.85 8.18
N PRO A 11 43.58 -104.79 7.17
CA PRO A 11 42.60 -103.69 7.10
C PRO A 11 41.55 -103.72 8.18
N SER A 12 41.50 -104.76 9.03
CA SER A 12 40.59 -104.83 10.16
C SER A 12 41.19 -104.23 11.46
N GLN A 13 42.53 -104.01 11.50
CA GLN A 13 43.22 -103.54 12.71
C GLN A 13 43.39 -102.06 12.68
N LEU A 14 42.62 -101.31 13.55
CA LEU A 14 42.72 -99.85 13.72
C LEU A 14 44.01 -99.56 14.51
N ILE A 15 44.97 -98.90 13.90
CA ILE A 15 46.26 -98.49 14.52
C ILE A 15 46.15 -97.11 15.21
N GLY A 16 45.29 -96.26 14.68
CA GLY A 16 45.14 -94.92 15.27
C GLY A 16 44.02 -94.11 14.60
N VAL A 17 43.72 -93.00 15.19
CA VAL A 17 42.73 -91.99 14.65
C VAL A 17 43.45 -90.71 14.44
N LEU A 18 43.57 -90.26 13.22
CA LEU A 18 44.03 -88.89 12.91
C LEU A 18 42.93 -87.93 13.16
N THR A 19 43.03 -87.16 14.24
CA THR A 19 42.13 -86.04 14.55
C THR A 19 42.73 -84.74 14.04
N LEU A 20 42.15 -84.16 13.03
CA LEU A 20 42.44 -82.75 12.64
C LEU A 20 41.60 -81.85 13.54
N ALA A 21 42.24 -81.33 14.57
CA ALA A 21 41.69 -80.24 15.35
C ALA A 21 42.08 -78.89 14.72
N GLN A 22 41.19 -78.30 14.03
CA GLN A 22 41.38 -76.94 13.54
C GLN A 22 41.07 -76.00 14.72
N PRO A 23 42.06 -75.26 15.25
CA PRO A 23 41.79 -74.38 16.35
C PRO A 23 40.82 -73.27 15.92
N ASN A 24 39.71 -73.12 16.60
CA ASN A 24 38.66 -72.12 16.32
C ASN A 24 39.17 -70.67 16.51
N ARG A 25 40.40 -70.54 16.99
CA ARG A 25 41.08 -69.23 17.23
C ARG A 25 41.40 -68.41 15.98
N SER A 26 41.36 -69.04 14.79
CA SER A 26 41.64 -68.31 13.55
C SER A 26 40.43 -67.49 13.05
N ILE A 27 39.21 -67.71 13.58
CA ILE A 27 37.98 -67.05 13.13
C ILE A 27 37.66 -65.85 14.06
N ASP A 28 38.05 -65.92 15.32
CA ASP A 28 37.73 -64.92 16.35
C ASP A 28 38.17 -63.50 15.95
N PRO A 29 39.42 -63.24 15.48
CA PRO A 29 39.87 -61.90 15.10
C PRO A 29 39.10 -61.36 13.88
N PHE A 30 38.60 -62.23 13.01
CA PHE A 30 37.79 -61.80 11.85
C PHE A 30 36.40 -61.39 12.28
N ILE A 31 35.80 -62.12 13.23
CA ILE A 31 34.49 -61.77 13.84
C ILE A 31 34.55 -60.45 14.59
N GLU A 32 35.58 -60.26 15.44
CA GLU A 32 35.77 -59.00 16.18
C GLU A 32 36.02 -57.81 15.26
N ALA A 33 36.84 -57.95 14.25
CA ALA A 33 37.08 -56.91 13.25
C ALA A 33 35.82 -56.53 12.46
N SER A 34 35.03 -57.55 12.10
CA SER A 34 33.77 -57.36 11.38
C SER A 34 32.70 -56.67 12.28
N GLN A 35 32.56 -57.11 13.54
CA GLN A 35 31.68 -56.48 14.51
C GLN A 35 32.04 -55.01 14.76
N ARG A 36 33.34 -54.74 14.96
CA ARG A 36 33.83 -53.34 15.14
C ARG A 36 33.52 -52.46 13.95
N ASN A 37 33.72 -52.96 12.73
CA ASN A 37 33.40 -52.23 11.48
C ASN A 37 31.91 -51.99 11.36
N ILE A 38 31.03 -52.96 11.67
CA ILE A 38 29.58 -52.85 11.62
C ILE A 38 29.12 -51.82 12.67
N LEU A 39 29.64 -51.86 13.90
CA LEU A 39 29.31 -50.90 14.96
C LEU A 39 29.76 -49.50 14.59
N GLN A 40 30.97 -49.30 14.05
CA GLN A 40 31.46 -48.03 13.62
C GLN A 40 30.63 -47.44 12.48
N ARG A 41 30.31 -48.23 11.44
CA ARG A 41 29.45 -47.80 10.33
C ARG A 41 28.05 -47.47 10.81
N GLY A 42 27.49 -48.29 11.71
CA GLY A 42 26.20 -48.01 12.32
C GLY A 42 26.17 -46.72 13.13
N ALA A 43 27.22 -46.49 13.93
CA ALA A 43 27.35 -45.25 14.67
C ALA A 43 27.44 -43.97 13.78
N TRP A 44 28.21 -44.08 12.69
CA TRP A 44 28.28 -43.00 11.69
C TRP A 44 26.94 -42.74 11.02
N LEU A 45 26.20 -43.75 10.63
CA LEU A 45 24.87 -43.61 10.03
C LEU A 45 23.87 -42.95 10.98
N ILE A 46 23.86 -43.39 12.23
CA ILE A 46 23.01 -42.78 13.27
C ILE A 46 23.42 -41.32 13.51
N GLY A 47 24.72 -41.03 13.61
CA GLY A 47 25.22 -39.67 13.79
C GLY A 47 24.82 -38.74 12.66
N ILE A 48 24.99 -39.18 11.40
CA ILE A 48 24.60 -38.40 10.23
C ILE A 48 23.09 -38.19 10.17
N SER A 49 22.28 -39.23 10.41
CA SER A 49 20.82 -39.12 10.44
C SER A 49 20.33 -38.16 11.54
N ALA A 50 20.93 -38.21 12.73
CA ALA A 50 20.62 -37.31 13.83
C ALA A 50 20.97 -35.85 13.47
N LEU A 51 22.15 -35.64 12.85
CA LEU A 51 22.58 -34.32 12.42
C LEU A 51 21.61 -33.72 11.38
N ILE A 52 21.23 -34.52 10.38
CA ILE A 52 20.26 -34.11 9.35
C ILE A 52 18.90 -33.75 9.99
N GLY A 53 18.42 -34.58 10.92
CA GLY A 53 17.18 -34.35 11.65
C GLY A 53 17.20 -33.03 12.46
N ILE A 54 18.32 -32.77 13.17
CA ILE A 54 18.50 -31.53 13.93
C ILE A 54 18.53 -30.32 12.99
N LEU A 55 19.29 -30.38 11.90
CA LEU A 55 19.38 -29.27 10.95
C LEU A 55 18.03 -29.01 10.27
N MET A 56 17.30 -30.04 9.90
CA MET A 56 15.97 -29.93 9.28
C MET A 56 14.95 -29.33 10.27
N THR A 57 14.94 -29.80 11.51
CA THR A 57 14.08 -29.26 12.57
C THR A 57 14.39 -27.77 12.84
N TRP A 58 15.68 -27.43 12.96
CA TRP A 58 16.10 -26.04 13.15
C TRP A 58 15.70 -25.15 11.99
N TRP A 59 15.85 -25.61 10.74
CA TRP A 59 15.45 -24.88 9.54
C TRP A 59 13.94 -24.64 9.50
N LEU A 60 13.14 -25.66 9.83
CA LEU A 60 11.67 -25.59 9.90
C LEU A 60 11.20 -24.63 11.00
N MET A 61 11.75 -24.79 12.22
CA MET A 61 11.41 -23.94 13.38
C MET A 61 11.76 -22.48 13.15
N ARG A 62 12.84 -22.22 12.42
CA ARG A 62 13.22 -20.84 12.06
C ARG A 62 12.24 -20.21 11.07
N GLY A 63 11.63 -20.98 10.17
CA GLY A 63 10.57 -20.56 9.27
C GLY A 63 9.29 -20.19 10.02
N ILE A 64 8.82 -21.12 10.85
CA ILE A 64 7.61 -20.93 11.67
C ILE A 64 7.77 -19.77 12.66
N GLY A 65 8.93 -19.64 13.29
CA GLY A 65 9.20 -18.55 14.23
C GLY A 65 9.19 -17.15 13.58
N ARG A 66 9.59 -17.04 12.31
CA ARG A 66 9.47 -15.79 11.54
C ARG A 66 8.00 -15.46 11.24
N LEU A 67 7.24 -16.46 10.83
CA LEU A 67 5.82 -16.30 10.51
C LEU A 67 4.99 -15.94 11.75
N ASN A 68 5.29 -16.55 12.90
CA ASN A 68 4.65 -16.23 14.17
C ASN A 68 4.94 -14.78 14.61
N ARG A 69 6.19 -14.33 14.49
CA ARG A 69 6.55 -12.92 14.79
C ARG A 69 5.85 -11.96 13.84
N TYR A 70 5.75 -12.30 12.56
CA TYR A 70 4.99 -11.52 11.59
C TYR A 70 3.51 -11.42 11.99
N ALA A 71 2.86 -12.55 12.29
CA ALA A 71 1.47 -12.58 12.74
C ALA A 71 1.22 -11.77 14.01
N GLN A 72 2.12 -11.85 14.98
CA GLN A 72 2.04 -11.04 16.21
C GLN A 72 2.20 -9.55 15.95
N ALA A 73 3.14 -9.15 15.10
CA ALA A 73 3.34 -7.75 14.73
C ALA A 73 2.12 -7.19 13.97
N VAL A 74 1.55 -7.97 13.04
CA VAL A 74 0.31 -7.61 12.34
C VAL A 74 -0.85 -7.44 13.31
N SER A 75 -1.02 -8.36 14.27
CA SER A 75 -2.10 -8.27 15.28
C SER A 75 -1.93 -7.09 16.23
N ALA A 76 -0.68 -6.65 16.45
CA ALA A 76 -0.37 -5.46 17.24
C ALA A 76 -0.46 -4.15 16.45
N GLY A 77 -0.83 -4.20 15.16
CA GLY A 77 -0.92 -3.01 14.29
C GLY A 77 0.43 -2.41 13.90
N ILE A 78 1.54 -3.15 14.09
CA ILE A 78 2.88 -2.67 13.77
C ILE A 78 3.13 -2.88 12.26
N PRO A 79 3.51 -1.85 11.49
CA PRO A 79 3.83 -2.00 10.09
C PRO A 79 5.09 -2.88 9.92
N VAL A 80 4.93 -4.02 9.28
CA VAL A 80 6.02 -4.95 8.98
C VAL A 80 5.98 -5.35 7.50
N PRO A 81 7.15 -5.53 6.88
CA PRO A 81 7.20 -5.98 5.49
C PRO A 81 6.63 -7.41 5.36
N PRO A 82 6.02 -7.73 4.21
CA PRO A 82 5.49 -9.07 3.96
C PRO A 82 6.59 -10.13 4.03
N PRO A 83 6.26 -11.37 4.43
CA PRO A 83 7.20 -12.47 4.48
C PRO A 83 7.77 -12.74 3.08
N LYS A 84 9.07 -13.06 3.02
CA LYS A 84 9.72 -13.38 1.74
C LYS A 84 9.05 -14.60 1.09
N PRO A 85 8.79 -14.56 -0.22
CA PRO A 85 8.20 -15.68 -0.93
C PRO A 85 9.08 -16.93 -0.79
N ARG A 86 8.44 -18.07 -0.51
CA ARG A 86 9.05 -19.39 -0.44
C ARG A 86 8.19 -20.34 -1.28
N GLY A 87 8.79 -21.38 -1.85
CA GLY A 87 8.09 -22.39 -2.63
C GLY A 87 7.71 -23.63 -1.81
N ASP A 88 7.43 -23.48 -0.51
CA ASP A 88 7.03 -24.54 0.40
C ASP A 88 5.72 -24.17 1.13
N GLU A 89 5.15 -25.12 1.88
CA GLU A 89 3.90 -24.94 2.62
C GLU A 89 3.96 -23.79 3.63
N ILE A 90 5.15 -23.48 4.15
CA ILE A 90 5.37 -22.31 5.01
C ILE A 90 5.25 -21.01 4.21
N GLY A 91 5.66 -21.02 2.94
CA GLY A 91 5.49 -19.93 2.01
C GLY A 91 4.01 -19.68 1.70
N ASP A 92 3.25 -20.73 1.45
CA ASP A 92 1.81 -20.67 1.19
C ASP A 92 1.05 -20.12 2.40
N LEU A 93 1.41 -20.58 3.61
CA LEU A 93 0.86 -20.02 4.85
C LEU A 93 1.21 -18.54 5.04
N GLY A 94 2.42 -18.13 4.64
CA GLY A 94 2.85 -16.73 4.65
C GLY A 94 2.00 -15.87 3.71
N GLN A 95 1.71 -16.34 2.50
CA GLN A 95 0.85 -15.65 1.54
C GLN A 95 -0.61 -15.60 2.02
N ALA A 96 -1.12 -16.66 2.63
CA ALA A 96 -2.47 -16.69 3.20
C ALA A 96 -2.61 -15.67 4.35
N LEU A 97 -1.62 -15.58 5.24
CA LEU A 97 -1.56 -14.58 6.30
C LEU A 97 -1.50 -13.15 5.75
N GLU A 98 -0.70 -12.91 4.72
CA GLU A 98 -0.64 -11.61 4.05
C GLU A 98 -1.97 -11.24 3.38
N SER A 99 -2.64 -12.21 2.76
CA SER A 99 -3.98 -12.01 2.19
C SER A 99 -5.01 -11.67 3.27
N MET A 100 -4.96 -12.35 4.43
CA MET A 100 -5.81 -12.03 5.58
C MET A 100 -5.52 -10.64 6.13
N ARG A 101 -4.23 -10.24 6.26
CA ARG A 101 -3.85 -8.90 6.67
C ARG A 101 -4.48 -7.84 5.77
N ARG A 102 -4.32 -7.99 4.45
CA ARG A 102 -4.92 -7.05 3.47
C ARG A 102 -6.44 -6.95 3.59
N LYS A 103 -7.12 -8.09 3.81
CA LYS A 103 -8.57 -8.10 4.02
C LYS A 103 -8.99 -7.41 5.31
N LEU A 104 -8.24 -7.61 6.40
CA LEU A 104 -8.50 -6.95 7.70
C LEU A 104 -8.24 -5.45 7.63
N GLU A 105 -7.12 -5.04 7.02
CA GLU A 105 -6.81 -3.63 6.78
C GLU A 105 -7.89 -2.97 5.90
N GLY A 106 -8.32 -3.66 4.85
CA GLY A 106 -9.43 -3.21 4.02
C GLY A 106 -10.74 -3.06 4.79
N LYS A 107 -11.05 -3.98 5.71
CA LYS A 107 -12.26 -3.91 6.54
C LYS A 107 -12.20 -2.74 7.54
N ALA A 108 -11.11 -2.62 8.28
CA ALA A 108 -10.90 -1.51 9.22
C ALA A 108 -10.95 -0.16 8.49
N TYR A 109 -10.38 -0.11 7.29
CA TYR A 109 -10.44 1.02 6.40
C TYR A 109 -11.87 1.39 6.00
N VAL A 110 -12.71 0.41 5.60
CA VAL A 110 -14.12 0.64 5.25
C VAL A 110 -14.92 1.11 6.46
N GLU A 111 -14.69 0.55 7.65
CA GLU A 111 -15.35 0.98 8.88
C GLU A 111 -15.02 2.45 9.21
N GLN A 112 -13.73 2.82 9.17
CA GLN A 112 -13.31 4.22 9.36
C GLN A 112 -13.88 5.14 8.29
N TYR A 113 -13.93 4.68 7.04
CA TYR A 113 -14.51 5.38 5.92
C TYR A 113 -16.00 5.68 6.14
N VAL A 114 -16.80 4.66 6.50
CA VAL A 114 -18.24 4.82 6.77
C VAL A 114 -18.47 5.73 7.97
N GLN A 115 -17.67 5.62 9.02
CA GLN A 115 -17.77 6.47 10.20
C GLN A 115 -17.50 7.93 9.87
N SER A 116 -16.43 8.23 9.14
CA SER A 116 -16.07 9.59 8.72
C SER A 116 -17.13 10.18 7.78
N LEU A 117 -17.63 9.37 6.83
CA LEU A 117 -18.74 9.75 5.95
C LEU A 117 -19.99 10.12 6.73
N THR A 118 -20.36 9.29 7.72
CA THR A 118 -21.51 9.52 8.56
C THR A 118 -21.40 10.86 9.30
N HIS A 119 -20.22 11.18 9.81
CA HIS A 119 -19.96 12.47 10.47
C HIS A 119 -20.09 13.66 9.51
N GLU A 120 -19.51 13.56 8.32
CA GLU A 120 -19.55 14.64 7.31
C GLU A 120 -20.95 14.85 6.74
N MET A 121 -21.79 13.81 6.67
CA MET A 121 -23.19 13.93 6.23
C MET A 121 -24.14 14.40 7.35
N LYS A 122 -23.85 14.06 8.61
CA LYS A 122 -24.72 14.40 9.75
C LYS A 122 -24.82 15.92 9.97
N SER A 123 -23.71 16.64 9.80
CA SER A 123 -23.65 18.09 10.02
C SER A 123 -24.54 18.88 9.04
N PRO A 124 -24.44 18.75 7.71
CA PRO A 124 -25.29 19.44 6.77
C PRO A 124 -26.78 19.00 6.89
N LEU A 125 -27.03 17.72 7.16
CA LEU A 125 -28.39 17.24 7.38
C LEU A 125 -29.05 17.85 8.62
N ALA A 126 -28.28 18.02 9.71
CA ALA A 126 -28.78 18.69 10.92
C ALA A 126 -29.07 20.17 10.64
N ALA A 127 -28.24 20.86 9.85
CA ALA A 127 -28.48 22.25 9.46
C ALA A 127 -29.70 22.40 8.54
N ILE A 128 -29.91 21.49 7.59
CA ILE A 128 -31.09 21.44 6.73
C ILE A 128 -32.37 21.24 7.60
N ARG A 129 -32.32 20.26 8.52
CA ARG A 129 -33.41 19.94 9.40
C ARG A 129 -33.78 21.14 10.27
N GLY A 130 -32.81 21.76 10.97
CA GLY A 130 -33.06 22.92 11.82
C GLY A 130 -33.59 24.11 11.04
N ALA A 131 -33.07 24.41 9.84
CA ALA A 131 -33.61 25.45 8.99
C ALA A 131 -35.04 25.13 8.49
N SER A 132 -35.33 23.86 8.18
CA SER A 132 -36.65 23.41 7.78
C SER A 132 -37.67 23.48 8.91
N GLU A 133 -37.29 23.13 10.15
CA GLU A 133 -38.16 23.24 11.33
C GLU A 133 -38.53 24.70 11.60
N LEU A 134 -37.55 25.62 11.52
CA LEU A 134 -37.78 27.05 11.71
C LEU A 134 -38.70 27.64 10.62
N LEU A 135 -38.63 27.17 9.38
CA LEU A 135 -39.50 27.62 8.30
C LEU A 135 -41.02 27.26 8.51
N THR A 136 -41.34 26.40 9.47
CA THR A 136 -42.75 26.11 9.82
C THR A 136 -43.37 27.17 10.72
N GLU A 137 -42.56 28.02 11.31
CA GLU A 137 -43.02 29.14 12.16
C GLU A 137 -43.26 30.40 11.32
N PRO A 138 -44.10 31.33 11.80
CA PRO A 138 -44.28 32.63 11.15
C PRO A 138 -43.01 33.45 11.31
N LEU A 139 -42.27 33.63 10.21
CA LEU A 139 -41.00 34.33 10.16
C LEU A 139 -41.08 35.60 9.29
N PRO A 140 -40.27 36.63 9.57
CA PRO A 140 -40.01 37.71 8.66
C PRO A 140 -39.45 37.18 7.33
N GLU A 141 -39.76 37.86 6.22
CA GLU A 141 -39.36 37.42 4.88
C GLU A 141 -37.84 37.32 4.73
N ALA A 142 -37.07 38.20 5.36
CA ALA A 142 -35.62 38.18 5.37
C ALA A 142 -35.08 36.89 6.02
N ASP A 143 -35.64 36.47 7.15
CA ASP A 143 -35.23 35.25 7.86
C ASP A 143 -35.62 34.01 7.07
N ARG A 144 -36.79 34.01 6.44
CA ARG A 144 -37.23 32.95 5.55
C ARG A 144 -36.27 32.75 4.40
N GLN A 145 -35.85 33.84 3.73
CA GLN A 145 -34.88 33.77 2.64
C GLN A 145 -33.51 33.28 3.12
N HIS A 146 -33.07 33.66 4.32
CA HIS A 146 -31.86 33.17 4.93
C HIS A 146 -31.89 31.64 5.16
N PHE A 147 -32.98 31.11 5.72
CA PHE A 147 -33.09 29.65 5.94
C PHE A 147 -33.20 28.87 4.64
N VAL A 148 -33.90 29.37 3.63
CA VAL A 148 -33.92 28.76 2.29
C VAL A 148 -32.53 28.77 1.65
N ALA A 149 -31.77 29.86 1.76
CA ALA A 149 -30.43 29.93 1.27
C ALA A 149 -29.50 28.92 2.01
N THR A 150 -29.69 28.78 3.32
CA THR A 150 -28.94 27.80 4.14
C THR A 150 -29.23 26.36 3.68
N ILE A 151 -30.51 26.02 3.47
CA ILE A 151 -30.87 24.67 2.96
C ILE A 151 -30.20 24.39 1.62
N ARG A 152 -30.29 25.32 0.67
CA ARG A 152 -29.64 25.19 -0.66
C ARG A 152 -28.13 25.03 -0.57
N ALA A 153 -27.48 25.80 0.30
CA ALA A 153 -26.04 25.73 0.50
C ALA A 153 -25.61 24.36 1.07
N GLN A 154 -26.38 23.81 2.01
CA GLN A 154 -26.08 22.49 2.60
C GLN A 154 -26.41 21.34 1.65
N GLU A 155 -27.47 21.45 0.86
CA GLU A 155 -27.80 20.48 -0.20
C GLU A 155 -26.70 20.42 -1.24
N HIS A 156 -26.24 21.56 -1.74
CA HIS A 156 -25.13 21.63 -2.70
C HIS A 156 -23.84 21.01 -2.13
N ARG A 157 -23.53 21.31 -0.85
CA ARG A 157 -22.39 20.71 -0.17
C ARG A 157 -22.46 19.18 -0.06
N LEU A 158 -23.66 18.64 0.22
CA LEU A 158 -23.90 17.19 0.27
C LEU A 158 -23.68 16.56 -1.10
N THR A 159 -24.26 17.16 -2.15
CA THR A 159 -24.10 16.69 -3.53
C THR A 159 -22.63 16.70 -3.96
N GLU A 160 -21.90 17.80 -3.74
CA GLU A 160 -20.46 17.84 -4.01
C GLU A 160 -19.67 16.73 -3.25
N THR A 161 -20.04 16.47 -2.02
CA THR A 161 -19.37 15.44 -1.22
C THR A 161 -19.64 14.03 -1.77
N ILE A 162 -20.87 13.75 -2.17
CA ILE A 162 -21.26 12.47 -2.79
C ILE A 162 -20.56 12.29 -4.12
N ASP A 163 -20.53 13.30 -4.98
CA ASP A 163 -19.86 13.24 -6.28
C ASP A 163 -18.35 12.98 -6.14
N LYS A 164 -17.68 13.66 -5.19
CA LYS A 164 -16.26 13.42 -4.88
C LYS A 164 -16.00 12.02 -4.35
N LEU A 165 -16.93 11.47 -3.57
CA LEU A 165 -16.87 10.10 -3.06
C LEU A 165 -17.00 9.08 -4.17
N LEU A 166 -17.99 9.25 -5.05
CA LEU A 166 -18.21 8.35 -6.18
C LEU A 166 -17.01 8.37 -7.13
N ALA A 167 -16.48 9.55 -7.45
CA ALA A 167 -15.29 9.69 -8.28
C ALA A 167 -14.06 9.00 -7.64
N LEU A 168 -13.86 9.14 -6.33
CA LEU A 168 -12.77 8.46 -5.63
C LEU A 168 -12.96 6.94 -5.62
N ALA A 169 -14.18 6.46 -5.34
CA ALA A 169 -14.50 5.03 -5.33
C ALA A 169 -14.30 4.39 -6.71
N GLU A 170 -14.68 5.09 -7.78
CA GLU A 170 -14.50 4.64 -9.16
C GLU A 170 -13.01 4.49 -9.51
N VAL A 171 -12.21 5.49 -9.15
CA VAL A 171 -10.75 5.49 -9.36
C VAL A 171 -10.08 4.34 -8.58
N GLU A 172 -10.52 4.04 -7.35
CA GLU A 172 -9.96 2.98 -6.51
C GLU A 172 -10.38 1.58 -6.94
N GLN A 173 -11.64 1.42 -7.37
CA GLN A 173 -12.18 0.11 -7.75
C GLN A 173 -11.47 -0.46 -8.99
N HIS A 174 -11.11 0.38 -9.94
CA HIS A 174 -10.55 -0.07 -11.20
C HIS A 174 -9.06 -0.46 -11.11
N GLY A 175 -8.28 0.16 -10.22
CA GLY A 175 -6.85 -0.18 -10.00
C GLY A 175 -5.92 -0.06 -11.23
N TRP A 176 -6.47 0.24 -12.40
CA TRP A 176 -5.77 0.52 -13.65
C TRP A 176 -6.52 1.56 -14.50
N LEU A 177 -5.77 2.26 -15.35
CA LEU A 177 -6.36 3.23 -16.30
C LEU A 177 -7.17 2.52 -17.37
N GLN A 178 -8.47 2.82 -17.46
CA GLN A 178 -9.35 2.31 -18.52
C GLN A 178 -9.05 2.93 -19.88
N LYS A 179 -8.65 4.20 -19.89
CA LYS A 179 -8.21 4.93 -21.07
C LYS A 179 -6.77 5.38 -20.88
N ARG A 180 -5.95 5.15 -21.91
CA ARG A 180 -4.63 5.75 -22.03
C ARG A 180 -4.55 6.43 -23.38
N GLU A 181 -4.61 7.75 -23.36
CA GLU A 181 -4.49 8.59 -24.55
C GLU A 181 -3.35 9.60 -24.39
N ARG A 182 -2.85 10.11 -25.48
CA ARG A 182 -1.86 11.20 -25.47
C ARG A 182 -2.58 12.51 -25.20
N ILE A 183 -2.29 13.11 -24.07
CA ILE A 183 -2.94 14.32 -23.59
C ILE A 183 -1.95 15.47 -23.69
N GLY A 184 -2.30 16.49 -24.48
CA GLY A 184 -1.52 17.72 -24.55
C GLY A 184 -1.57 18.49 -23.23
N ILE A 185 -0.42 18.74 -22.66
CA ILE A 185 -0.30 19.36 -21.31
C ILE A 185 -0.89 20.77 -21.32
N ASP A 186 -0.60 21.58 -22.35
CA ASP A 186 -1.09 22.96 -22.44
C ASP A 186 -2.62 23.01 -22.42
N GLY A 187 -3.27 22.14 -23.20
CA GLY A 187 -4.73 22.02 -23.22
C GLY A 187 -5.30 21.53 -21.88
N LEU A 188 -4.60 20.62 -21.22
CA LEU A 188 -4.97 20.12 -19.90
C LEU A 188 -4.93 21.20 -18.83
N LEU A 189 -3.84 21.99 -18.77
CA LEU A 189 -3.69 23.11 -17.82
C LEU A 189 -4.76 24.16 -18.05
N GLN A 190 -4.99 24.56 -19.33
CA GLN A 190 -5.99 25.56 -19.66
C GLN A 190 -7.40 25.12 -19.29
N ALA A 191 -7.77 23.88 -19.64
CA ALA A 191 -9.07 23.33 -19.29
C ALA A 191 -9.32 23.22 -17.78
N ALA A 192 -8.27 23.00 -16.98
CA ALA A 192 -8.37 22.99 -15.52
C ALA A 192 -8.53 24.41 -14.96
N ALA A 193 -7.80 25.40 -15.51
CA ALA A 193 -7.91 26.80 -15.10
C ALA A 193 -9.28 27.38 -15.45
N ASP A 194 -9.80 27.10 -16.64
CA ASP A 194 -11.13 27.55 -17.08
C ASP A 194 -12.24 26.98 -16.18
N ALA A 195 -12.12 25.75 -15.73
CA ALA A 195 -13.09 25.10 -14.85
C ALA A 195 -13.20 25.78 -13.48
N VAL A 196 -12.15 26.42 -12.98
CA VAL A 196 -12.14 27.12 -11.68
C VAL A 196 -12.29 28.64 -11.79
N ALA A 197 -12.34 29.21 -13.01
CA ALA A 197 -12.30 30.64 -13.25
C ALA A 197 -13.38 31.42 -12.48
N LEU A 198 -14.63 30.95 -12.49
CA LEU A 198 -15.75 31.59 -11.78
C LEU A 198 -15.52 31.54 -10.24
N ARG A 199 -15.03 30.43 -9.72
CA ARG A 199 -14.74 30.26 -8.28
C ARG A 199 -13.57 31.14 -7.86
N ALA A 200 -12.53 31.23 -8.68
CA ALA A 200 -11.37 32.10 -8.45
C ALA A 200 -11.78 33.58 -8.43
N ALA A 201 -12.58 34.04 -9.39
CA ALA A 201 -13.13 35.39 -9.45
C ALA A 201 -13.98 35.71 -8.20
N ALA A 202 -14.85 34.79 -7.77
CA ALA A 202 -15.66 34.97 -6.58
C ALA A 202 -14.82 35.05 -5.28
N ALA A 203 -13.66 34.39 -5.23
CA ALA A 203 -12.70 34.47 -4.13
C ALA A 203 -11.75 35.68 -4.23
N GLY A 204 -11.78 36.44 -5.33
CA GLY A 204 -10.86 37.53 -5.58
C GLY A 204 -9.41 37.06 -5.83
N VAL A 205 -9.24 35.87 -6.43
CA VAL A 205 -7.94 35.25 -6.70
C VAL A 205 -7.77 35.10 -8.22
N SER A 206 -6.62 35.47 -8.77
CA SER A 206 -6.29 35.24 -10.17
C SER A 206 -5.56 33.90 -10.35
N VAL A 207 -5.86 33.18 -11.45
CA VAL A 207 -5.15 31.96 -11.83
C VAL A 207 -4.26 32.28 -13.02
N GLU A 208 -2.95 32.10 -12.86
CA GLU A 208 -1.94 32.27 -13.90
C GLU A 208 -1.51 30.90 -14.42
N VAL A 209 -1.63 30.69 -15.74
CA VAL A 209 -1.18 29.45 -16.39
C VAL A 209 0.17 29.68 -17.05
N ASP A 210 1.17 28.91 -16.63
CA ASP A 210 2.52 28.91 -17.20
C ASP A 210 2.80 27.52 -17.80
N ALA A 211 2.50 27.37 -19.05
CA ALA A 211 2.68 26.11 -19.80
C ALA A 211 4.15 25.82 -20.17
N GLY A 212 5.11 26.56 -19.58
CA GLY A 212 6.55 26.32 -19.77
C GLY A 212 7.01 26.65 -21.18
N ALA A 213 6.73 27.89 -21.66
CA ALA A 213 7.23 28.42 -22.92
C ALA A 213 8.77 28.34 -22.98
N GLY A 214 9.33 27.28 -23.53
CA GLY A 214 10.77 27.12 -23.68
C GLY A 214 11.28 25.78 -24.20
N THR A 215 10.45 24.76 -24.26
CA THR A 215 10.84 23.46 -24.83
C THR A 215 10.07 23.21 -26.11
N SER A 216 10.75 23.33 -27.25
CA SER A 216 10.25 22.89 -28.57
C SER A 216 10.12 21.36 -28.58
N GLY A 217 9.08 20.83 -27.97
CA GLY A 217 8.85 19.40 -27.84
C GLY A 217 7.37 19.05 -27.78
N ASP A 218 7.06 17.81 -28.04
CA ASP A 218 5.73 17.23 -27.98
C ASP A 218 5.32 17.07 -26.50
N HIS A 219 4.67 18.08 -25.93
CA HIS A 219 4.29 18.18 -24.53
C HIS A 219 3.07 17.30 -24.24
N HIS A 220 3.28 16.00 -24.15
CA HIS A 220 2.21 15.04 -23.90
C HIS A 220 2.50 14.18 -22.65
N VAL A 221 1.42 13.76 -22.00
CA VAL A 221 1.42 12.72 -21.00
C VAL A 221 0.48 11.60 -21.43
N LEU A 222 0.83 10.34 -21.15
CA LEU A 222 -0.06 9.19 -21.39
C LEU A 222 -0.94 8.97 -20.17
N GLY A 223 -2.27 9.04 -20.36
CA GLY A 223 -3.18 8.87 -19.23
C GLY A 223 -4.65 9.06 -19.59
N ASP A 224 -5.45 9.22 -18.55
CA ASP A 224 -6.87 9.56 -18.66
C ASP A 224 -7.04 11.08 -18.47
N GLY A 225 -7.42 11.79 -19.54
CA GLY A 225 -7.55 13.25 -19.54
C GLY A 225 -8.62 13.78 -18.60
N PHE A 226 -9.68 13.01 -18.36
CA PHE A 226 -10.71 13.39 -17.40
C PHE A 226 -10.18 13.36 -15.97
N LEU A 227 -9.52 12.26 -15.58
CA LEU A 227 -8.96 12.10 -14.25
C LEU A 227 -7.85 13.11 -13.95
N LEU A 228 -6.94 13.33 -14.89
CA LEU A 228 -5.86 14.33 -14.73
C LEU A 228 -6.41 15.74 -14.61
N ARG A 229 -7.39 16.12 -15.44
CA ARG A 229 -8.06 17.41 -15.32
C ARG A 229 -8.73 17.57 -13.96
N GLN A 230 -9.45 16.54 -13.49
CA GLN A 230 -10.12 16.59 -12.19
C GLN A 230 -9.12 16.68 -11.02
N ALA A 231 -7.97 16.03 -11.14
CA ALA A 231 -6.88 16.16 -10.16
C ALA A 231 -6.35 17.59 -10.10
N LEU A 232 -6.10 18.23 -11.23
CA LEU A 232 -5.67 19.64 -11.30
C LEU A 232 -6.73 20.59 -10.76
N ILE A 233 -8.01 20.37 -11.07
CA ILE A 233 -9.12 21.14 -10.50
C ILE A 233 -9.10 21.05 -8.96
N ASN A 234 -8.94 19.85 -8.39
CA ASN A 234 -8.86 19.68 -6.93
C ASN A 234 -7.67 20.43 -6.32
N LEU A 235 -6.51 20.45 -6.99
CA LEU A 235 -5.35 21.22 -6.53
C LEU A 235 -5.60 22.72 -6.59
N LEU A 236 -6.18 23.21 -7.69
CA LEU A 236 -6.53 24.62 -7.88
C LEU A 236 -7.60 25.08 -6.88
N GLU A 237 -8.65 24.29 -6.65
CA GLU A 237 -9.68 24.61 -5.64
C GLU A 237 -9.10 24.74 -4.25
N ASN A 238 -8.16 23.87 -3.88
CA ASN A 238 -7.45 23.99 -2.60
C ASN A 238 -6.60 25.26 -2.56
N ALA A 239 -5.80 25.53 -3.57
CA ALA A 239 -4.97 26.72 -3.66
C ALA A 239 -5.80 28.01 -3.56
N ILE A 240 -6.93 28.11 -4.28
CA ILE A 240 -7.86 29.25 -4.22
C ILE A 240 -8.46 29.41 -2.81
N ALA A 241 -8.89 28.28 -2.19
CA ALA A 241 -9.56 28.32 -0.89
C ALA A 241 -8.66 28.74 0.27
N PHE A 242 -7.34 28.54 0.15
CA PHE A 242 -6.37 28.95 1.17
C PHE A 242 -5.63 30.24 0.83
N SER A 243 -5.82 30.81 -0.36
CA SER A 243 -5.23 32.04 -0.80
C SER A 243 -5.94 33.26 -0.22
N PRO A 244 -5.24 34.33 0.16
CA PRO A 244 -5.87 35.62 0.50
C PRO A 244 -6.50 36.29 -0.72
N GLN A 245 -7.44 37.21 -0.50
CA GLN A 245 -8.00 38.02 -1.57
C GLN A 245 -6.91 38.86 -2.26
N ASN A 246 -7.11 39.15 -3.52
CA ASN A 246 -6.17 39.87 -4.38
C ASN A 246 -4.79 39.23 -4.53
N SER A 247 -4.74 37.90 -4.36
CA SER A 247 -3.55 37.09 -4.62
C SER A 247 -3.65 36.35 -5.95
N HIS A 248 -2.56 35.66 -6.31
CA HIS A 248 -2.53 34.80 -7.50
C HIS A 248 -2.12 33.37 -7.15
N VAL A 249 -2.71 32.42 -7.86
CA VAL A 249 -2.36 31.02 -7.88
C VAL A 249 -1.68 30.73 -9.21
N ARG A 250 -0.50 30.13 -9.21
CA ARG A 250 0.23 29.74 -10.42
C ARG A 250 0.04 28.26 -10.70
N LEU A 251 -0.46 27.94 -11.89
CA LEU A 251 -0.50 26.60 -12.46
C LEU A 251 0.59 26.48 -13.52
N HIS A 252 1.53 25.54 -13.37
CA HIS A 252 2.64 25.40 -14.29
C HIS A 252 2.95 23.93 -14.61
N ALA A 253 3.58 23.70 -15.76
CA ALA A 253 4.15 22.42 -16.11
C ALA A 253 5.65 22.55 -16.35
N ARG A 254 6.43 21.60 -15.86
CA ARG A 254 7.87 21.49 -16.08
C ARG A 254 8.26 20.06 -16.32
N GLN A 255 9.21 19.85 -17.21
CA GLN A 255 9.84 18.56 -17.40
C GLN A 255 11.10 18.47 -16.53
N HIS A 256 11.18 17.44 -15.69
CA HIS A 256 12.31 17.21 -14.83
C HIS A 256 12.55 15.71 -14.64
N ASP A 257 13.79 15.26 -14.81
CA ASP A 257 14.24 13.86 -14.59
C ASP A 257 13.32 12.79 -15.24
N GLY A 258 12.92 12.98 -16.49
CA GLY A 258 12.07 12.02 -17.19
C GLY A 258 10.61 11.99 -16.73
N HIS A 259 10.17 13.02 -16.00
CA HIS A 259 8.81 13.19 -15.51
C HIS A 259 8.27 14.57 -15.89
N TRP A 260 6.95 14.64 -16.01
CA TRP A 260 6.22 15.89 -15.99
C TRP A 260 5.88 16.26 -14.55
N GLU A 261 6.19 17.49 -14.16
CA GLU A 261 5.77 18.10 -12.90
C GLU A 261 4.69 19.13 -13.21
N LEU A 262 3.44 18.81 -12.87
CA LEU A 262 2.31 19.73 -12.94
C LEU A 262 2.16 20.37 -11.56
N GLY A 263 2.55 21.64 -11.42
CA GLY A 263 2.61 22.35 -10.15
C GLY A 263 1.50 23.36 -9.98
N VAL A 264 0.91 23.41 -8.80
CA VAL A 264 0.00 24.47 -8.35
C VAL A 264 0.65 25.16 -7.15
N GLU A 265 0.88 26.46 -7.26
CA GLU A 265 1.48 27.28 -6.21
C GLU A 265 0.52 28.35 -5.75
N ASP A 266 0.32 28.46 -4.45
CA ASP A 266 -0.48 29.51 -3.82
C ASP A 266 0.37 30.47 -2.99
N ARG A 267 -0.28 31.51 -2.48
CA ARG A 267 0.28 32.51 -1.55
C ARG A 267 -0.48 32.56 -0.23
N GLY A 268 -1.03 31.42 0.18
CA GLY A 268 -1.74 31.27 1.44
C GLY A 268 -0.83 31.22 2.66
N SER A 269 -1.39 30.77 3.77
CA SER A 269 -0.68 30.57 5.04
C SER A 269 0.29 29.39 5.04
N GLY A 270 0.29 28.58 3.97
CA GLY A 270 0.97 27.29 3.96
C GLY A 270 0.23 26.22 4.76
N VAL A 271 0.90 25.09 4.96
CA VAL A 271 0.38 23.93 5.69
C VAL A 271 1.21 23.72 6.94
N PRO A 272 0.62 23.59 8.14
CA PRO A 272 1.36 23.27 9.36
C PRO A 272 2.16 21.96 9.20
N ASP A 273 3.37 21.88 9.74
CA ASP A 273 4.26 20.72 9.57
C ASP A 273 3.61 19.41 10.01
N TYR A 274 2.85 19.41 11.11
CA TYR A 274 2.12 18.23 11.59
C TYR A 274 1.04 17.74 10.62
N ALA A 275 0.62 18.57 9.68
CA ALA A 275 -0.45 18.28 8.73
C ALA A 275 0.08 17.82 7.35
N LEU A 276 1.36 18.11 7.01
CA LEU A 276 1.93 17.82 5.69
C LEU A 276 1.82 16.35 5.27
N GLU A 277 2.03 15.42 6.21
CA GLU A 277 1.88 13.99 5.93
C GLU A 277 0.42 13.55 5.90
N ARG A 278 -0.44 14.26 6.64
CA ARG A 278 -1.84 13.89 6.83
C ARG A 278 -2.82 14.48 5.82
N VAL A 279 -2.43 15.52 5.08
CA VAL A 279 -3.33 16.19 4.11
C VAL A 279 -3.81 15.27 2.98
N PHE A 280 -3.12 14.14 2.77
CA PHE A 280 -3.52 13.11 1.83
C PHE A 280 -4.36 11.99 2.47
N GLU A 281 -4.62 12.06 3.80
CA GLU A 281 -5.57 11.17 4.47
C GLU A 281 -7.00 11.62 4.13
N ARG A 282 -7.90 10.66 3.96
CA ARG A 282 -9.30 10.97 3.65
C ARG A 282 -9.99 11.63 4.82
N PHE A 283 -10.88 12.57 4.51
CA PHE A 283 -11.62 13.38 5.47
C PHE A 283 -10.73 14.24 6.39
N TYR A 284 -9.42 14.24 6.18
CA TYR A 284 -8.55 15.16 6.86
C TYR A 284 -8.63 16.53 6.18
N SER A 285 -9.00 17.55 6.93
CA SER A 285 -9.19 18.90 6.41
C SER A 285 -8.81 19.95 7.45
N LEU A 286 -8.06 20.94 7.01
CA LEU A 286 -7.77 22.15 7.78
C LEU A 286 -8.91 23.16 7.60
N ALA A 287 -9.16 23.97 8.63
CA ALA A 287 -10.11 25.06 8.53
C ALA A 287 -9.58 26.12 7.54
N ARG A 288 -10.43 26.60 6.63
CA ARG A 288 -10.11 27.66 5.69
C ARG A 288 -9.91 28.98 6.43
N PRO A 289 -8.81 29.73 6.18
CA PRO A 289 -8.51 30.94 6.94
C PRO A 289 -9.62 32.00 6.87
N GLN A 290 -10.32 32.13 5.73
CA GLN A 290 -11.32 33.16 5.49
C GLN A 290 -12.70 32.84 6.08
N THR A 291 -13.10 31.56 6.10
CA THR A 291 -14.47 31.16 6.48
C THR A 291 -14.55 30.32 7.75
N GLY A 292 -13.41 29.81 8.24
CA GLY A 292 -13.33 28.84 9.33
C GLY A 292 -13.93 27.46 8.98
N GLN A 293 -14.51 27.31 7.80
CA GLN A 293 -15.14 26.05 7.35
C GLN A 293 -14.10 25.04 6.90
N ARG A 294 -14.39 23.76 7.15
CA ARG A 294 -13.58 22.65 6.64
C ARG A 294 -14.18 22.13 5.34
N SER A 295 -13.32 21.68 4.43
CA SER A 295 -13.71 20.95 3.22
C SER A 295 -13.97 19.48 3.54
N SER A 296 -14.50 18.72 2.57
CA SER A 296 -14.73 17.26 2.72
C SER A 296 -13.47 16.43 2.97
N GLY A 297 -12.26 16.99 2.75
CA GLY A 297 -11.00 16.26 2.89
C GLY A 297 -10.81 15.13 1.89
N LEU A 298 -11.49 15.17 0.74
CA LEU A 298 -11.44 14.13 -0.30
C LEU A 298 -10.63 14.54 -1.53
N GLY A 299 -10.36 15.83 -1.74
CA GLY A 299 -9.68 16.33 -2.93
C GLY A 299 -8.25 15.84 -3.07
N LEU A 300 -7.42 16.01 -2.05
CA LEU A 300 -6.01 15.56 -2.08
C LEU A 300 -5.84 14.02 -2.11
N PRO A 301 -6.62 13.23 -1.35
CA PRO A 301 -6.68 11.77 -1.54
C PRO A 301 -6.99 11.35 -2.97
N PHE A 302 -7.95 12.00 -3.63
CA PHE A 302 -8.26 11.76 -5.04
C PHE A 302 -7.06 12.04 -5.95
N VAL A 303 -6.39 13.18 -5.75
CA VAL A 303 -5.18 13.53 -6.54
C VAL A 303 -4.10 12.47 -6.37
N ARG A 304 -3.87 11.97 -5.14
CA ARG A 304 -2.89 10.93 -4.86
C ARG A 304 -3.22 9.62 -5.58
N GLU A 305 -4.48 9.23 -5.58
CA GLU A 305 -4.90 8.00 -6.26
C GLU A 305 -4.79 8.13 -7.78
N VAL A 306 -5.18 9.28 -8.35
CA VAL A 306 -4.98 9.57 -9.78
C VAL A 306 -3.49 9.54 -10.15
N ALA A 307 -2.61 10.16 -9.34
CA ALA A 307 -1.17 10.10 -9.54
C ALA A 307 -0.67 8.64 -9.59
N ARG A 308 -1.07 7.82 -8.62
CA ARG A 308 -0.70 6.41 -8.52
C ARG A 308 -1.15 5.59 -9.72
N LEU A 309 -2.38 5.79 -10.19
CA LEU A 309 -2.91 5.12 -11.40
C LEU A 309 -2.12 5.44 -12.66
N HIS A 310 -1.55 6.66 -12.73
CA HIS A 310 -0.70 7.11 -13.82
C HIS A 310 0.79 6.75 -13.63
N GLY A 311 1.13 5.97 -12.60
CA GLY A 311 2.52 5.58 -12.28
C GLY A 311 3.37 6.73 -11.74
N GLY A 312 2.72 7.78 -11.26
CA GLY A 312 3.33 8.96 -10.69
C GLY A 312 3.13 9.10 -9.19
N ASP A 313 3.37 10.29 -8.67
CA ASP A 313 3.20 10.65 -7.27
C ASP A 313 2.75 12.11 -7.13
N VAL A 314 2.26 12.49 -5.94
CA VAL A 314 1.92 13.87 -5.60
C VAL A 314 2.59 14.30 -4.31
N MET A 315 3.13 15.49 -4.30
CA MET A 315 3.78 16.09 -3.14
C MET A 315 3.18 17.46 -2.82
N LEU A 316 3.11 17.78 -1.52
CA LEU A 316 2.75 19.11 -1.02
C LEU A 316 3.85 19.61 -0.10
N ARG A 317 4.32 20.83 -0.35
CA ARG A 317 5.37 21.48 0.45
C ARG A 317 5.04 22.96 0.67
N ASN A 318 5.50 23.49 1.77
CA ASN A 318 5.50 24.94 1.97
C ASN A 318 6.54 25.62 1.08
N ARG A 319 6.25 26.85 0.66
CA ARG A 319 7.15 27.68 -0.14
C ARG A 319 7.97 28.60 0.74
N ASP A 320 9.22 28.86 0.33
CA ASP A 320 10.02 29.92 0.93
C ASP A 320 9.33 31.26 0.64
N GLY A 321 8.92 31.97 1.68
CA GLY A 321 8.18 33.22 1.54
C GLY A 321 6.66 33.15 1.67
N GLY A 322 6.13 31.98 2.05
CA GLY A 322 4.71 31.76 2.34
C GLY A 322 3.93 31.11 1.20
N GLY A 323 2.84 30.44 1.56
CA GLY A 323 2.03 29.64 0.67
C GLY A 323 2.49 28.19 0.56
N ALA A 324 1.76 27.42 -0.21
CA ALA A 324 2.06 26.02 -0.49
C ALA A 324 2.32 25.78 -2.00
N ARG A 325 3.02 24.70 -2.29
CA ARG A 325 3.25 24.17 -3.62
C ARG A 325 2.85 22.69 -3.64
N ALA A 326 1.83 22.37 -4.41
CA ALA A 326 1.44 21.02 -4.73
C ALA A 326 2.00 20.64 -6.10
N VAL A 327 2.63 19.47 -6.22
CA VAL A 327 3.24 18.98 -7.47
C VAL A 327 2.75 17.58 -7.76
N LEU A 328 2.06 17.43 -8.88
CA LEU A 328 1.69 16.14 -9.46
C LEU A 328 2.78 15.71 -10.44
N ARG A 329 3.49 14.63 -10.12
CA ARG A 329 4.53 14.03 -10.95
C ARG A 329 3.97 12.90 -11.78
N LEU A 330 4.22 12.91 -13.07
CA LEU A 330 3.75 11.90 -14.02
C LEU A 330 4.92 11.45 -14.91
N PRO A 331 5.06 10.14 -15.21
CA PRO A 331 6.10 9.69 -16.14
C PRO A 331 5.84 10.24 -17.53
N ILE A 332 6.92 10.54 -18.26
CA ILE A 332 6.85 10.85 -19.68
C ILE A 332 6.55 9.54 -20.40
N GLY A 333 5.49 9.50 -21.16
CA GLY A 333 5.03 8.32 -21.87
C GLY A 333 5.87 7.98 -23.10
#